data_e3de758b26f3eb17869c2ec0c651ea1a
#
_entry.id   e3de758b26f3eb17869c2ec0c651ea1a
#
_cell.length_a   1.000
_cell.length_b   1.000
_cell.length_c   1.000
_cell.angle_alpha   90.00
_cell.angle_beta   90.00
_cell.angle_gamma   90.00
#
_symmetry.space_group_name_H-M   'P 1'
#
loop_
_entity.id
_entity.type
_entity.pdbx_description
1 polymer ?
#
loop_
_entity_poly.entity_id
_entity_poly.type
_entity_poly.pdbx_seq_one_letter_code
_entity_poly.pdbx_strand_id
1 'polypeptide(L)'
;MINDTKREIKRHEHQFAGKHHEIDYLEYEEKKSSHLIVVLSGFNGKEAQGTPARYNYMRTLQDIKINKLFIKDEVDEVPVYYMGTEGTYSYMEDVCALIEQKLSDMNISKEQLIIAGSSKGGTGALLIGLEIGAGHIISAANQLNVGTYLSTMNAKLQDMMFTKMIGHNEPAAKDIADSRFREKLLVDDTNSRIYFHGGNQDTHYRQHMVPLLRHLDDRGILYELDLRGYVGHDNVKYYFPEYFIRKVREIISSTSLERPRIEAKRDATEIEVKVNNPTEHTDWAIYVYRKDGKITKIMYNKDHIHTVPLAYDAIKSVKVFLRVNGEKKRTINYSV
;
A
#
# COMPACT_ATOMS: atom_id res chain seq x y z
N MET A 1 -4.80 -29.38 -7.59
CA MET A 1 -4.86 -28.16 -6.74
C MET A 1 -3.52 -27.76 -6.11
N ILE A 2 -2.85 -28.59 -5.29
CA ILE A 2 -1.54 -28.19 -4.69
C ILE A 2 -0.44 -28.07 -5.76
N ASN A 3 -0.41 -28.98 -6.74
CA ASN A 3 0.56 -28.91 -7.84
C ASN A 3 0.36 -27.71 -8.76
N ASP A 4 -0.87 -27.24 -8.94
CA ASP A 4 -1.14 -26.07 -9.79
C ASP A 4 -0.66 -24.77 -9.14
N THR A 5 -0.89 -24.60 -7.83
CA THR A 5 -0.39 -23.42 -7.10
C THR A 5 1.15 -23.34 -7.10
N LYS A 6 1.86 -24.48 -6.92
CA LYS A 6 3.32 -24.50 -6.98
C LYS A 6 3.86 -24.16 -8.37
N ARG A 7 3.21 -24.63 -9.44
CA ARG A 7 3.58 -24.31 -10.82
C ARG A 7 3.32 -22.83 -11.13
N GLU A 8 2.23 -22.30 -10.63
CA GLU A 8 1.86 -20.89 -10.78
C GLU A 8 2.89 -19.98 -10.07
N ILE A 9 3.23 -20.29 -8.81
CA ILE A 9 4.28 -19.57 -8.09
C ILE A 9 5.57 -19.60 -8.90
N LYS A 10 6.07 -20.77 -9.27
CA LYS A 10 7.33 -20.89 -10.04
C LYS A 10 7.34 -20.10 -11.36
N ARG A 11 6.17 -19.86 -11.96
CA ARG A 11 6.05 -19.10 -13.22
C ARG A 11 6.11 -17.58 -13.01
N HIS A 12 5.60 -17.09 -11.90
CA HIS A 12 5.38 -15.67 -11.62
C HIS A 12 6.25 -15.13 -10.49
N GLU A 13 7.08 -15.98 -9.87
CA GLU A 13 8.00 -15.57 -8.81
C GLU A 13 9.24 -14.94 -9.41
N HIS A 14 9.56 -13.78 -8.91
CA HIS A 14 10.72 -12.98 -9.24
C HIS A 14 11.45 -12.60 -7.97
N GLN A 15 12.70 -12.17 -8.14
CA GLN A 15 13.53 -11.65 -7.07
C GLN A 15 13.96 -10.22 -7.42
N PHE A 16 13.81 -9.31 -6.49
CA PHE A 16 14.28 -7.94 -6.59
C PHE A 16 15.52 -7.79 -5.73
N ALA A 17 16.64 -7.38 -6.34
CA ALA A 17 17.85 -7.05 -5.62
C ALA A 17 17.71 -5.64 -5.04
N GLY A 18 17.29 -5.56 -3.78
CA GLY A 18 17.22 -4.31 -3.03
C GLY A 18 18.62 -3.82 -2.64
N LYS A 19 18.66 -2.66 -1.99
CA LYS A 19 19.90 -2.09 -1.47
C LYS A 19 20.48 -2.93 -0.31
N HIS A 20 19.59 -3.51 0.50
CA HIS A 20 19.92 -4.20 1.74
C HIS A 20 19.60 -5.70 1.68
N HIS A 21 18.47 -6.06 1.03
CA HIS A 21 17.93 -7.41 1.00
C HIS A 21 17.43 -7.78 -0.39
N GLU A 22 17.40 -9.08 -0.66
CA GLU A 22 16.67 -9.63 -1.79
C GLU A 22 15.20 -9.82 -1.40
N ILE A 23 14.26 -9.39 -2.27
CA ILE A 23 12.83 -9.47 -2.03
C ILE A 23 12.21 -10.46 -3.02
N ASP A 24 11.65 -11.56 -2.53
CA ASP A 24 10.87 -12.47 -3.34
C ASP A 24 9.44 -11.94 -3.52
N TYR A 25 8.97 -11.89 -4.75
CA TYR A 25 7.62 -11.43 -5.06
C TYR A 25 7.01 -12.18 -6.25
N LEU A 26 5.67 -12.23 -6.30
CA LEU A 26 4.92 -12.66 -7.49
C LEU A 26 4.38 -11.44 -8.22
N GLU A 27 4.41 -11.49 -9.55
CA GLU A 27 3.87 -10.43 -10.40
C GLU A 27 2.86 -10.98 -11.39
N TYR A 28 1.72 -10.28 -11.49
CA TYR A 28 0.69 -10.52 -12.49
C TYR A 28 0.30 -9.20 -13.15
N GLU A 29 0.62 -9.07 -14.42
CA GLU A 29 0.25 -7.88 -15.20
C GLU A 29 -1.17 -7.98 -15.76
N GLU A 30 -1.91 -6.90 -15.64
CA GLU A 30 -3.18 -6.65 -16.33
C GLU A 30 -3.09 -5.34 -17.12
N LYS A 31 -2.69 -5.43 -18.37
CA LYS A 31 -2.37 -4.28 -19.25
C LYS A 31 -3.48 -3.22 -19.37
N LYS A 32 -4.73 -3.61 -19.09
CA LYS A 32 -5.89 -2.69 -19.14
C LYS A 32 -6.18 -2.03 -17.79
N SER A 33 -5.47 -2.39 -16.74
CA SER A 33 -5.68 -1.82 -15.40
C SER A 33 -4.78 -0.62 -15.18
N SER A 34 -5.37 0.45 -14.68
CA SER A 34 -4.66 1.63 -14.19
C SER A 34 -4.26 1.52 -12.72
N HIS A 35 -4.56 0.42 -12.05
CA HIS A 35 -4.28 0.21 -10.63
C HIS A 35 -3.27 -0.91 -10.43
N LEU A 36 -2.50 -0.80 -9.35
CA LEU A 36 -1.65 -1.85 -8.83
C LEU A 36 -2.09 -2.20 -7.41
N ILE A 37 -2.28 -3.50 -7.14
CA ILE A 37 -2.46 -3.99 -5.78
C ILE A 37 -1.22 -4.75 -5.32
N VAL A 38 -0.71 -4.39 -4.16
CA VAL A 38 0.38 -5.07 -3.46
C VAL A 38 -0.20 -5.78 -2.24
N VAL A 39 -0.01 -7.09 -2.19
CA VAL A 39 -0.51 -7.93 -1.10
C VAL A 39 0.65 -8.44 -0.26
N LEU A 40 0.65 -8.09 1.00
CA LEU A 40 1.70 -8.42 1.95
C LEU A 40 1.34 -9.69 2.73
N SER A 41 2.31 -10.60 2.88
CA SER A 41 2.10 -11.88 3.53
C SER A 41 1.86 -11.76 5.04
N GLY A 42 0.89 -12.52 5.54
CA GLY A 42 0.68 -12.72 6.97
C GLY A 42 1.70 -13.69 7.56
N PHE A 43 1.66 -13.87 8.87
CA PHE A 43 2.42 -14.89 9.57
C PHE A 43 1.73 -16.25 9.46
N ASN A 44 2.43 -17.32 9.08
CA ASN A 44 1.81 -18.64 8.89
C ASN A 44 1.90 -19.54 10.12
N GLY A 45 2.60 -19.12 11.18
CA GLY A 45 2.79 -19.85 12.42
C GLY A 45 3.74 -21.04 12.34
N LYS A 46 4.27 -21.35 11.17
CA LYS A 46 5.22 -22.46 10.93
C LYS A 46 6.60 -21.97 10.53
N GLU A 47 6.80 -20.66 10.37
CA GLU A 47 8.10 -20.07 10.06
C GLU A 47 9.15 -20.45 11.12
N ALA A 48 8.77 -20.47 12.40
CA ALA A 48 9.62 -20.96 13.49
C ALA A 48 10.02 -22.46 13.38
N GLN A 49 9.40 -23.20 12.47
CA GLN A 49 9.68 -24.63 12.22
C GLN A 49 10.43 -24.82 10.90
N GLY A 50 11.02 -23.75 10.35
CA GLY A 50 11.73 -23.79 9.06
C GLY A 50 10.78 -23.88 7.85
N THR A 51 9.53 -23.45 8.00
CA THR A 51 8.61 -23.33 6.85
C THR A 51 8.72 -21.91 6.32
N PRO A 52 9.10 -21.69 5.06
CA PRO A 52 9.25 -20.35 4.51
C PRO A 52 7.93 -19.57 4.47
N ALA A 53 8.02 -18.26 4.41
CA ALA A 53 6.89 -17.37 4.22
C ALA A 53 6.08 -17.75 2.98
N ARG A 54 4.78 -17.44 2.98
CA ARG A 54 3.84 -17.83 1.91
C ARG A 54 3.13 -16.60 1.39
N TYR A 55 2.84 -16.61 0.10
CA TYR A 55 1.96 -15.63 -0.50
C TYR A 55 0.51 -15.86 -0.07
N ASN A 56 -0.15 -14.81 0.41
CA ASN A 56 -1.54 -14.84 0.83
C ASN A 56 -2.47 -14.26 -0.24
N TYR A 57 -3.74 -14.63 -0.23
CA TYR A 57 -4.83 -14.06 -1.03
C TYR A 57 -4.69 -14.18 -2.57
N MET A 58 -3.77 -14.99 -3.11
CA MET A 58 -3.64 -15.22 -4.56
C MET A 58 -4.97 -15.69 -5.18
N ARG A 59 -5.59 -16.72 -4.58
CA ARG A 59 -6.89 -17.26 -5.04
C ARG A 59 -8.03 -16.26 -4.84
N THR A 60 -7.99 -15.49 -3.76
CA THR A 60 -8.98 -14.44 -3.46
C THR A 60 -9.04 -13.40 -4.56
N LEU A 61 -7.90 -13.05 -5.13
CA LEU A 61 -7.78 -12.00 -6.16
C LEU A 61 -7.70 -12.55 -7.58
N GLN A 62 -7.80 -13.87 -7.81
CA GLN A 62 -7.57 -14.47 -9.14
C GLN A 62 -8.46 -13.86 -10.23
N ASP A 63 -9.73 -13.59 -9.90
CA ASP A 63 -10.73 -13.09 -10.86
C ASP A 63 -10.81 -11.56 -10.92
N ILE A 64 -10.00 -10.85 -10.15
CA ILE A 64 -9.94 -9.39 -10.18
C ILE A 64 -8.95 -8.95 -11.26
N LYS A 65 -9.44 -8.17 -12.23
CA LYS A 65 -8.65 -7.62 -13.34
C LYS A 65 -7.88 -6.38 -12.91
N ILE A 66 -6.71 -6.59 -12.31
CA ILE A 66 -5.82 -5.56 -11.77
C ILE A 66 -4.38 -6.06 -11.82
N ASN A 67 -3.39 -5.18 -11.95
CA ASN A 67 -1.99 -5.53 -11.74
C ASN A 67 -1.77 -5.95 -10.28
N LYS A 68 -1.05 -7.04 -10.05
CA LYS A 68 -0.87 -7.61 -8.70
C LYS A 68 0.59 -7.89 -8.40
N LEU A 69 1.03 -7.46 -7.24
CA LEU A 69 2.26 -7.92 -6.59
C LEU A 69 1.90 -8.63 -5.29
N PHE A 70 2.52 -9.77 -5.03
CA PHE A 70 2.44 -10.43 -3.74
C PHE A 70 3.86 -10.51 -3.20
N ILE A 71 4.09 -10.00 -1.99
CA ILE A 71 5.43 -9.88 -1.41
C ILE A 71 5.50 -10.74 -0.14
N LYS A 72 6.55 -11.55 -0.03
CA LYS A 72 6.89 -12.25 1.20
C LYS A 72 7.55 -11.29 2.20
N ASP A 73 7.61 -11.71 3.44
CA ASP A 73 8.32 -11.02 4.50
C ASP A 73 9.24 -12.02 5.18
N GLU A 74 10.47 -12.10 4.70
CA GLU A 74 11.52 -12.91 5.31
C GLU A 74 12.91 -12.40 4.91
N VAL A 75 13.81 -12.43 5.88
CA VAL A 75 15.26 -12.24 5.69
C VAL A 75 15.96 -13.44 6.30
N ASP A 76 16.69 -14.21 5.50
CA ASP A 76 17.31 -15.48 5.91
C ASP A 76 16.29 -16.41 6.60
N GLU A 77 15.14 -16.60 5.96
CA GLU A 77 14.02 -17.44 6.44
C GLU A 77 13.33 -16.95 7.73
N VAL A 78 13.66 -15.75 8.22
CA VAL A 78 13.06 -15.14 9.42
C VAL A 78 12.17 -13.98 9.04
N PRO A 79 10.89 -13.96 9.50
CA PRO A 79 10.02 -12.81 9.25
C PRO A 79 10.50 -11.60 10.05
N VAL A 80 10.51 -10.43 9.39
CA VAL A 80 10.97 -9.15 9.96
C VAL A 80 9.85 -8.10 10.03
N TYR A 81 8.60 -8.51 9.91
CA TYR A 81 7.42 -7.63 9.94
C TYR A 81 7.47 -6.48 8.95
N TYR A 82 8.11 -6.67 7.79
CA TYR A 82 8.36 -5.63 6.79
C TYR A 82 9.18 -4.43 7.31
N MET A 83 9.70 -4.48 8.52
CA MET A 83 10.53 -3.44 9.11
C MET A 83 11.96 -3.52 8.57
N GLY A 84 12.69 -4.53 9.00
CA GLY A 84 14.09 -4.74 8.67
C GLY A 84 14.85 -5.46 9.78
N THR A 85 16.16 -5.40 9.71
CA THR A 85 17.07 -6.06 10.64
C THR A 85 17.77 -5.04 11.54
N GLU A 86 18.26 -5.49 12.69
CA GLU A 86 19.09 -4.69 13.63
C GLU A 86 18.48 -3.33 14.01
N GLY A 87 17.16 -3.28 14.20
CA GLY A 87 16.42 -2.07 14.55
C GLY A 87 16.27 -1.04 13.44
N THR A 88 16.66 -1.38 12.19
CA THR A 88 16.55 -0.50 11.02
C THR A 88 15.24 -0.70 10.26
N TYR A 89 15.00 0.15 9.26
CA TYR A 89 13.90 -0.01 8.30
C TYR A 89 14.36 -0.55 6.93
N SER A 90 15.47 -1.31 6.93
CA SER A 90 16.15 -1.75 5.70
C SER A 90 15.26 -2.58 4.78
N TYR A 91 14.43 -3.49 5.31
CA TYR A 91 13.51 -4.28 4.49
C TYR A 91 12.34 -3.43 3.96
N MET A 92 11.82 -2.51 4.77
CA MET A 92 10.81 -1.54 4.36
C MET A 92 11.29 -0.68 3.18
N GLU A 93 12.52 -0.15 3.27
CA GLU A 93 13.14 0.65 2.22
C GLU A 93 13.22 -0.13 0.90
N ASP A 94 13.67 -1.38 0.93
CA ASP A 94 13.77 -2.22 -0.27
C ASP A 94 12.41 -2.59 -0.85
N VAL A 95 11.40 -2.88 -0.02
CA VAL A 95 10.03 -3.12 -0.48
C VAL A 95 9.43 -1.87 -1.11
N CYS A 96 9.65 -0.69 -0.52
CA CYS A 96 9.20 0.58 -1.11
C CYS A 96 9.89 0.83 -2.46
N ALA A 97 11.19 0.57 -2.58
CA ALA A 97 11.94 0.72 -3.84
C ALA A 97 11.39 -0.22 -4.94
N LEU A 98 11.11 -1.49 -4.62
CA LEU A 98 10.46 -2.43 -5.54
C LEU A 98 9.12 -1.87 -6.03
N ILE A 99 8.27 -1.42 -5.11
CA ILE A 99 6.94 -0.91 -5.46
C ILE A 99 7.06 0.35 -6.33
N GLU A 100 7.95 1.29 -6.00
CA GLU A 100 8.17 2.52 -6.78
C GLU A 100 8.69 2.22 -8.19
N GLN A 101 9.60 1.27 -8.33
CA GLN A 101 10.03 0.81 -9.65
C GLN A 101 8.86 0.26 -10.45
N LYS A 102 8.02 -0.61 -9.88
CA LYS A 102 6.85 -1.19 -10.57
C LYS A 102 5.80 -0.15 -10.94
N LEU A 103 5.55 0.83 -10.09
CA LEU A 103 4.67 1.97 -10.41
C LEU A 103 5.20 2.76 -11.62
N SER A 104 6.53 2.98 -11.66
CA SER A 104 7.18 3.66 -12.79
C SER A 104 7.08 2.83 -14.08
N ASP A 105 7.40 1.55 -14.03
CA ASP A 105 7.39 0.63 -15.18
C ASP A 105 5.99 0.52 -15.80
N MET A 106 4.95 0.49 -14.95
CA MET A 106 3.54 0.40 -15.35
C MET A 106 2.89 1.78 -15.60
N ASN A 107 3.60 2.89 -15.38
CA ASN A 107 3.06 4.25 -15.43
C ASN A 107 1.80 4.45 -14.56
N ILE A 108 1.80 3.87 -13.35
CA ILE A 108 0.71 3.94 -12.37
C ILE A 108 1.11 4.95 -11.28
N SER A 109 0.18 5.82 -10.90
CA SER A 109 0.43 6.81 -9.83
C SER A 109 0.20 6.20 -8.43
N LYS A 110 0.83 6.82 -7.40
CA LYS A 110 0.66 6.38 -6.00
C LYS A 110 -0.82 6.41 -5.55
N GLU A 111 -1.62 7.26 -6.14
CA GLU A 111 -3.06 7.34 -5.89
C GLU A 111 -3.84 6.10 -6.33
N GLN A 112 -3.31 5.37 -7.30
CA GLN A 112 -3.90 4.13 -7.84
C GLN A 112 -3.24 2.88 -7.26
N LEU A 113 -2.33 3.07 -6.30
CA LEU A 113 -1.71 2.01 -5.54
C LEU A 113 -2.61 1.59 -4.38
N ILE A 114 -2.86 0.29 -4.29
CA ILE A 114 -3.55 -0.36 -3.18
C ILE A 114 -2.54 -1.25 -2.46
N ILE A 115 -2.32 -1.04 -1.16
CA ILE A 115 -1.50 -1.95 -0.35
C ILE A 115 -2.41 -2.66 0.64
N ALA A 116 -2.33 -3.98 0.70
CA ALA A 116 -3.26 -4.78 1.46
C ALA A 116 -2.62 -5.95 2.19
N GLY A 117 -3.22 -6.32 3.33
CA GLY A 117 -2.83 -7.52 4.06
C GLY A 117 -3.64 -7.75 5.32
N SER A 118 -3.39 -8.88 5.98
CA SER A 118 -3.99 -9.20 7.28
C SER A 118 -2.94 -9.63 8.29
N SER A 119 -3.21 -9.43 9.59
CA SER A 119 -2.30 -9.75 10.67
C SER A 119 -0.93 -9.07 10.47
N LYS A 120 0.19 -9.80 10.48
CA LYS A 120 1.50 -9.28 10.11
C LYS A 120 1.45 -8.51 8.77
N GLY A 121 0.80 -9.07 7.74
CA GLY A 121 0.61 -8.40 6.46
C GLY A 121 -0.26 -7.14 6.55
N GLY A 122 -1.20 -7.08 7.50
CA GLY A 122 -1.99 -5.88 7.77
C GLY A 122 -1.16 -4.76 8.41
N THR A 123 -0.24 -5.13 9.31
CA THR A 123 0.76 -4.22 9.89
C THR A 123 1.70 -3.72 8.80
N GLY A 124 2.21 -4.62 7.96
CA GLY A 124 3.04 -4.28 6.80
C GLY A 124 2.32 -3.35 5.82
N ALA A 125 1.01 -3.59 5.58
CA ALA A 125 0.23 -2.74 4.69
C ALA A 125 0.14 -1.28 5.18
N LEU A 126 0.00 -1.09 6.48
CA LEU A 126 0.08 0.25 7.08
C LEU A 126 1.49 0.83 6.98
N LEU A 127 2.51 0.05 7.39
CA LEU A 127 3.90 0.49 7.40
C LEU A 127 4.36 0.95 6.00
N ILE A 128 4.24 0.08 5.00
CA ILE A 128 4.64 0.36 3.63
C ILE A 128 3.71 1.40 2.98
N GLY A 129 2.40 1.29 3.21
CA GLY A 129 1.42 2.17 2.59
C GLY A 129 1.52 3.62 3.03
N LEU A 130 1.77 3.86 4.31
CA LEU A 130 1.99 5.22 4.85
C LEU A 130 3.35 5.78 4.39
N GLU A 131 4.40 4.97 4.40
CA GLU A 131 5.74 5.40 3.97
C GLU A 131 5.77 5.81 2.51
N ILE A 132 5.17 5.01 1.62
CA ILE A 132 5.16 5.29 0.18
C ILE A 132 4.11 6.35 -0.21
N GLY A 133 3.14 6.62 0.66
CA GLY A 133 1.99 7.48 0.37
C GLY A 133 1.01 6.85 -0.61
N ALA A 134 0.67 5.56 -0.40
CA ALA A 134 -0.27 4.83 -1.23
C ALA A 134 -1.67 5.46 -1.22
N GLY A 135 -2.37 5.46 -2.35
CA GLY A 135 -3.73 6.01 -2.44
C GLY A 135 -4.72 5.26 -1.55
N HIS A 136 -4.49 3.94 -1.36
CA HIS A 136 -5.38 3.09 -0.59
C HIS A 136 -4.60 2.05 0.23
N ILE A 137 -4.96 1.93 1.51
CA ILE A 137 -4.39 0.94 2.43
C ILE A 137 -5.52 0.10 3.00
N ILE A 138 -5.50 -1.22 2.79
CA ILE A 138 -6.48 -2.17 3.34
C ILE A 138 -5.78 -3.03 4.38
N SER A 139 -6.06 -2.79 5.65
CA SER A 139 -5.39 -3.44 6.77
C SER A 139 -6.37 -4.22 7.63
N ALA A 140 -6.18 -5.53 7.75
CA ALA A 140 -7.02 -6.36 8.59
C ALA A 140 -6.26 -6.88 9.82
N ALA A 141 -6.90 -6.78 10.99
CA ALA A 141 -6.42 -7.34 12.26
C ALA A 141 -4.92 -7.07 12.52
N ASN A 142 -4.48 -5.84 12.24
CA ASN A 142 -3.09 -5.40 12.36
C ASN A 142 -2.60 -5.32 13.80
N GLN A 143 -1.27 -5.34 13.98
CA GLN A 143 -0.59 -5.11 15.25
C GLN A 143 0.07 -3.73 15.25
N LEU A 144 -0.26 -2.88 16.24
CA LEU A 144 0.45 -1.64 16.53
C LEU A 144 1.68 -1.90 17.41
N ASN A 145 1.50 -2.74 18.42
CA ASN A 145 2.52 -3.07 19.41
C ASN A 145 3.13 -4.44 19.07
N VAL A 146 3.99 -4.46 18.05
CA VAL A 146 4.56 -5.71 17.51
C VAL A 146 5.46 -6.40 18.54
N GLY A 147 6.28 -5.66 19.26
CA GLY A 147 7.14 -6.22 20.31
C GLY A 147 6.32 -6.87 21.44
N THR A 148 5.26 -6.20 21.90
CA THR A 148 4.31 -6.76 22.86
C THR A 148 3.66 -8.04 22.34
N TYR A 149 3.22 -8.05 21.07
CA TYR A 149 2.63 -9.23 20.46
C TYR A 149 3.63 -10.39 20.35
N LEU A 150 4.85 -10.14 19.87
CA LEU A 150 5.90 -11.16 19.75
C LEU A 150 6.25 -11.78 21.10
N SER A 151 6.21 -10.99 22.20
CA SER A 151 6.45 -11.50 23.55
C SER A 151 5.40 -12.49 24.06
N THR A 152 4.28 -12.65 23.38
CA THR A 152 3.27 -13.69 23.67
C THR A 152 3.52 -15.01 22.97
N MET A 153 4.49 -15.08 22.06
CA MET A 153 4.84 -16.28 21.31
C MET A 153 5.74 -17.22 22.12
N ASN A 154 5.99 -18.41 21.58
CA ASN A 154 6.94 -19.33 22.21
C ASN A 154 8.38 -18.75 22.18
N ALA A 155 9.21 -19.13 23.17
CA ALA A 155 10.55 -18.57 23.37
C ALA A 155 11.46 -18.69 22.14
N LYS A 156 11.39 -19.80 21.37
CA LYS A 156 12.20 -20.00 20.18
C LYS A 156 11.86 -18.97 19.09
N LEU A 157 10.59 -18.70 18.89
CA LEU A 157 10.13 -17.73 17.89
C LEU A 157 10.45 -16.30 18.33
N GLN A 158 10.28 -15.98 19.62
CA GLN A 158 10.70 -14.71 20.18
C GLN A 158 12.18 -14.46 19.96
N ASP A 159 13.04 -15.42 20.31
CA ASP A 159 14.48 -15.32 20.16
C ASP A 159 14.89 -15.09 18.71
N MET A 160 14.35 -15.90 17.82
CA MET A 160 14.62 -15.80 16.37
C MET A 160 14.23 -14.43 15.82
N MET A 161 13.01 -13.94 16.13
CA MET A 161 12.48 -12.70 15.55
C MET A 161 13.12 -11.46 16.19
N PHE A 162 13.26 -11.41 17.53
CA PHE A 162 13.88 -10.25 18.16
C PHE A 162 15.37 -10.14 17.81
N THR A 163 16.11 -11.26 17.77
CA THR A 163 17.51 -11.26 17.33
C THR A 163 17.63 -10.75 15.90
N LYS A 164 16.75 -11.19 14.96
CA LYS A 164 16.79 -10.73 13.60
C LYS A 164 16.36 -9.27 13.43
N MET A 165 15.23 -8.91 14.01
CA MET A 165 14.64 -7.57 13.84
C MET A 165 15.39 -6.48 14.62
N ILE A 166 15.87 -6.78 15.83
CA ILE A 166 16.42 -5.78 16.77
C ILE A 166 17.93 -5.97 16.98
N GLY A 167 18.47 -7.15 16.68
CA GLY A 167 19.87 -7.50 16.91
C GLY A 167 20.10 -8.26 18.23
N HIS A 168 19.11 -8.34 19.11
CA HIS A 168 19.19 -9.07 20.39
C HIS A 168 17.80 -9.46 20.90
N ASN A 169 17.75 -10.40 21.85
CA ASN A 169 16.51 -10.83 22.52
C ASN A 169 16.54 -10.50 24.04
N GLU A 170 17.10 -9.36 24.39
CA GLU A 170 17.02 -8.84 25.77
C GLU A 170 15.65 -8.23 26.05
N PRO A 171 15.24 -8.04 27.32
CA PRO A 171 13.94 -7.46 27.66
C PRO A 171 13.63 -6.14 26.97
N ALA A 172 14.63 -5.32 26.66
CA ALA A 172 14.49 -4.06 25.93
C ALA A 172 14.07 -4.24 24.46
N ALA A 173 14.32 -5.39 23.84
CA ALA A 173 13.98 -5.64 22.44
C ALA A 173 12.49 -5.46 22.14
N LYS A 174 11.64 -5.86 23.09
CA LYS A 174 10.18 -5.65 23.02
C LYS A 174 9.82 -4.18 22.88
N ASP A 175 10.36 -3.33 23.77
CA ASP A 175 10.01 -1.91 23.81
C ASP A 175 10.61 -1.15 22.62
N ILE A 176 11.79 -1.58 22.15
CA ILE A 176 12.42 -1.07 20.91
C ILE A 176 11.52 -1.39 19.72
N ALA A 177 11.08 -2.66 19.56
CA ALA A 177 10.19 -3.04 18.47
C ALA A 177 8.88 -2.24 18.51
N ASP A 178 8.20 -2.17 19.67
CA ASP A 178 6.98 -1.38 19.84
C ASP A 178 7.19 0.10 19.45
N SER A 179 8.30 0.69 19.88
CA SER A 179 8.64 2.08 19.58
C SER A 179 8.83 2.29 18.06
N ARG A 180 9.55 1.39 17.37
CA ARG A 180 9.79 1.47 15.94
C ARG A 180 8.50 1.43 15.12
N PHE A 181 7.58 0.52 15.47
CA PHE A 181 6.29 0.46 14.77
C PHE A 181 5.41 1.67 15.09
N ARG A 182 5.35 2.14 16.32
CA ARG A 182 4.60 3.35 16.67
C ARG A 182 5.14 4.59 15.96
N GLU A 183 6.44 4.75 15.86
CA GLU A 183 7.08 5.86 15.12
C GLU A 183 6.57 5.98 13.67
N LYS A 184 6.33 4.85 13.01
CA LYS A 184 5.88 4.81 11.61
C LYS A 184 4.37 4.77 11.43
N LEU A 185 3.65 4.19 12.38
CA LEU A 185 2.20 3.97 12.27
C LEU A 185 1.35 5.08 12.90
N LEU A 186 1.89 5.80 13.90
CA LEU A 186 1.19 6.91 14.55
C LEU A 186 1.54 8.23 13.84
N VAL A 187 1.09 8.37 12.59
CA VAL A 187 1.33 9.55 11.76
C VAL A 187 0.45 10.73 12.18
N ASP A 188 0.93 11.95 11.94
CA ASP A 188 0.19 13.18 12.22
C ASP A 188 -0.74 13.59 11.07
N ASP A 189 -0.46 13.15 9.83
CA ASP A 189 -1.25 13.40 8.64
C ASP A 189 -0.97 12.34 7.56
N THR A 190 -1.94 12.13 6.68
CA THR A 190 -1.78 11.27 5.49
C THR A 190 -2.82 11.59 4.43
N ASN A 191 -2.45 11.46 3.16
CA ASN A 191 -3.36 11.50 2.02
C ASN A 191 -3.91 10.10 1.65
N SER A 192 -3.44 9.04 2.31
CA SER A 192 -3.90 7.68 2.08
C SER A 192 -5.33 7.48 2.61
N ARG A 193 -6.15 6.76 1.85
CA ARG A 193 -7.45 6.27 2.33
C ARG A 193 -7.25 4.95 3.03
N ILE A 194 -7.54 4.89 4.31
CA ILE A 194 -7.28 3.72 5.14
C ILE A 194 -8.59 2.97 5.39
N TYR A 195 -8.55 1.66 5.15
CA TYR A 195 -9.66 0.74 5.33
C TYR A 195 -9.26 -0.36 6.29
N PHE A 196 -9.93 -0.44 7.41
CA PHE A 196 -9.70 -1.44 8.43
C PHE A 196 -10.74 -2.54 8.41
N HIS A 197 -10.30 -3.77 8.72
CA HIS A 197 -11.18 -4.90 9.01
C HIS A 197 -10.74 -5.58 10.30
N GLY A 198 -11.69 -5.95 11.16
CA GLY A 198 -11.40 -6.64 12.42
C GLY A 198 -12.59 -7.36 13.02
N GLY A 199 -12.30 -8.26 13.95
CA GLY A 199 -13.29 -8.91 14.79
C GLY A 199 -13.42 -8.22 16.15
N ASN A 200 -14.64 -7.90 16.59
CA ASN A 200 -14.85 -7.22 17.87
C ASN A 200 -14.46 -8.07 19.11
N GLN A 201 -14.30 -9.38 18.94
CA GLN A 201 -13.84 -10.33 19.95
C GLN A 201 -12.48 -10.96 19.59
N ASP A 202 -11.76 -10.40 18.60
CA ASP A 202 -10.35 -10.65 18.37
C ASP A 202 -9.52 -9.79 19.34
N THR A 203 -8.54 -10.38 20.01
CA THR A 203 -7.63 -9.66 20.92
C THR A 203 -6.87 -8.55 20.20
N HIS A 204 -6.53 -8.73 18.92
CA HIS A 204 -5.85 -7.72 18.10
C HIS A 204 -6.67 -6.43 17.98
N TYR A 205 -7.99 -6.54 17.91
CA TYR A 205 -8.85 -5.35 17.85
C TYR A 205 -8.64 -4.45 19.08
N ARG A 206 -8.72 -5.03 20.30
CA ARG A 206 -8.60 -4.25 21.53
C ARG A 206 -7.18 -3.78 21.81
N GLN A 207 -6.19 -4.66 21.58
CA GLN A 207 -4.81 -4.43 22.00
C GLN A 207 -4.01 -3.59 21.00
N HIS A 208 -4.38 -3.63 19.71
CA HIS A 208 -3.59 -3.02 18.64
C HIS A 208 -4.41 -2.06 17.80
N MET A 209 -5.60 -2.47 17.29
CA MET A 209 -6.38 -1.60 16.42
C MET A 209 -6.98 -0.42 17.17
N VAL A 210 -7.61 -0.62 18.32
CA VAL A 210 -8.24 0.46 19.10
C VAL A 210 -7.27 1.59 19.45
N PRO A 211 -6.04 1.33 19.96
CA PRO A 211 -5.09 2.41 20.18
C PRO A 211 -4.70 3.19 18.92
N LEU A 212 -4.55 2.50 17.78
CA LEU A 212 -4.27 3.14 16.50
C LEU A 212 -5.45 4.00 16.04
N LEU A 213 -6.68 3.45 16.08
CA LEU A 213 -7.89 4.17 15.67
C LEU A 213 -8.11 5.44 16.50
N ARG A 214 -7.88 5.39 17.81
CA ARG A 214 -7.92 6.57 18.68
C ARG A 214 -6.92 7.64 18.26
N HIS A 215 -5.69 7.24 17.93
CA HIS A 215 -4.70 8.19 17.44
C HIS A 215 -5.16 8.85 16.13
N LEU A 216 -5.70 8.08 15.19
CA LEU A 216 -6.23 8.62 13.93
C LEU A 216 -7.40 9.58 14.18
N ASP A 217 -8.33 9.23 15.10
CA ASP A 217 -9.43 10.10 15.52
C ASP A 217 -8.92 11.42 16.12
N ASP A 218 -7.93 11.36 17.02
CA ASP A 218 -7.33 12.52 17.67
C ASP A 218 -6.64 13.45 16.66
N ARG A 219 -6.15 12.93 15.55
CA ARG A 219 -5.52 13.67 14.44
C ARG A 219 -6.49 14.08 13.34
N GLY A 220 -7.77 13.68 13.42
CA GLY A 220 -8.77 13.93 12.39
C GLY A 220 -8.48 13.20 11.07
N ILE A 221 -7.71 12.11 11.12
CA ILE A 221 -7.40 11.28 9.95
C ILE A 221 -8.58 10.35 9.68
N LEU A 222 -9.17 10.46 8.49
CA LEU A 222 -10.35 9.67 8.13
C LEU A 222 -9.96 8.24 7.74
N TYR A 223 -10.75 7.29 8.23
CA TYR A 223 -10.65 5.87 7.88
C TYR A 223 -12.04 5.23 7.77
N GLU A 224 -12.11 4.05 7.20
CA GLU A 224 -13.30 3.19 7.21
C GLU A 224 -13.02 1.93 8.04
N LEU A 225 -13.96 1.50 8.88
CA LEU A 225 -13.84 0.31 9.72
C LEU A 225 -14.98 -0.67 9.42
N ASP A 226 -14.63 -1.87 8.95
CA ASP A 226 -15.50 -3.05 8.87
C ASP A 226 -15.28 -3.92 10.12
N LEU A 227 -16.07 -3.70 11.15
CA LEU A 227 -15.99 -4.45 12.40
C LEU A 227 -17.02 -5.58 12.42
N ARG A 228 -16.55 -6.82 12.50
CA ARG A 228 -17.38 -8.04 12.45
C ARG A 228 -17.47 -8.73 13.79
N GLY A 229 -18.58 -9.50 13.98
CA GLY A 229 -18.82 -10.26 15.20
C GLY A 229 -18.15 -11.62 15.20
N TYR A 230 -16.81 -11.70 15.15
CA TYR A 230 -16.11 -12.98 15.29
C TYR A 230 -15.14 -13.01 16.47
N VAL A 231 -14.92 -14.24 17.00
CA VAL A 231 -14.06 -14.53 18.15
C VAL A 231 -12.71 -15.04 17.65
N GLY A 232 -11.63 -14.48 18.22
CA GLY A 232 -10.28 -14.98 17.98
C GLY A 232 -9.69 -14.59 16.64
N HIS A 233 -8.36 -14.45 16.63
CA HIS A 233 -7.59 -13.94 15.49
C HIS A 233 -7.65 -14.85 14.25
N ASP A 234 -7.67 -16.18 14.45
CA ASP A 234 -7.68 -17.16 13.35
C ASP A 234 -8.88 -17.02 12.42
N ASN A 235 -9.96 -16.40 12.89
CA ASN A 235 -11.18 -16.24 12.10
C ASN A 235 -11.09 -15.10 11.07
N VAL A 236 -10.08 -14.24 11.12
CA VAL A 236 -9.85 -13.22 10.09
C VAL A 236 -9.81 -13.84 8.68
N LYS A 237 -9.26 -15.04 8.54
CA LYS A 237 -9.16 -15.78 7.26
C LYS A 237 -10.51 -16.12 6.61
N TYR A 238 -11.61 -16.14 7.37
CA TYR A 238 -12.95 -16.42 6.86
C TYR A 238 -13.75 -15.16 6.52
N TYR A 239 -13.52 -14.06 7.23
CA TYR A 239 -14.29 -12.83 7.10
C TYR A 239 -13.62 -11.78 6.22
N PHE A 240 -12.31 -11.66 6.29
CA PHE A 240 -11.56 -10.66 5.54
C PHE A 240 -11.63 -10.86 4.02
N PRO A 241 -11.56 -12.07 3.42
CA PRO A 241 -11.57 -12.24 1.96
C PRO A 241 -12.79 -11.61 1.27
N GLU A 242 -13.98 -11.73 1.85
CA GLU A 242 -15.21 -11.12 1.31
C GLU A 242 -15.13 -9.60 1.32
N TYR A 243 -14.77 -9.01 2.47
CA TYR A 243 -14.57 -7.57 2.60
C TYR A 243 -13.49 -7.08 1.62
N PHE A 244 -12.39 -7.78 1.53
CA PHE A 244 -11.24 -7.46 0.69
C PHE A 244 -11.62 -7.38 -0.79
N ILE A 245 -12.28 -8.41 -1.35
CA ILE A 245 -12.75 -8.40 -2.73
C ILE A 245 -13.71 -7.23 -2.98
N ARG A 246 -14.68 -7.05 -2.10
CA ARG A 246 -15.66 -5.96 -2.20
C ARG A 246 -14.98 -4.60 -2.22
N LYS A 247 -14.04 -4.35 -1.29
CA LYS A 247 -13.34 -3.07 -1.19
C LYS A 247 -12.42 -2.83 -2.40
N VAL A 248 -11.69 -3.84 -2.87
CA VAL A 248 -10.87 -3.71 -4.08
C VAL A 248 -11.75 -3.37 -5.30
N ARG A 249 -12.88 -4.06 -5.49
CA ARG A 249 -13.82 -3.75 -6.59
C ARG A 249 -14.38 -2.33 -6.48
N GLU A 250 -14.73 -1.87 -5.30
CA GLU A 250 -15.19 -0.51 -5.06
C GLU A 250 -14.12 0.53 -5.46
N ILE A 251 -12.86 0.31 -5.05
CA ILE A 251 -11.74 1.19 -5.37
C ILE A 251 -11.52 1.27 -6.88
N ILE A 252 -11.38 0.14 -7.55
CA ILE A 252 -11.05 0.10 -8.98
C ILE A 252 -12.20 0.56 -9.88
N SER A 253 -13.44 0.53 -9.40
CA SER A 253 -14.63 1.03 -10.10
C SER A 253 -14.93 2.50 -9.85
N SER A 254 -14.24 3.12 -8.89
CA SER A 254 -14.47 4.54 -8.58
C SER A 254 -13.89 5.46 -9.66
N THR A 255 -14.52 6.62 -9.85
CA THR A 255 -13.98 7.65 -10.73
C THR A 255 -12.68 8.20 -10.14
N SER A 256 -11.59 8.07 -10.87
CA SER A 256 -10.25 8.50 -10.42
C SER A 256 -9.42 9.09 -11.55
N LEU A 257 -8.46 9.96 -11.19
CA LEU A 257 -7.46 10.47 -12.12
C LEU A 257 -6.30 9.48 -12.23
N GLU A 258 -5.83 9.25 -13.45
CA GLU A 258 -4.52 8.67 -13.71
C GLU A 258 -3.43 9.76 -13.64
N ARG A 259 -2.18 9.32 -13.58
CA ARG A 259 -1.05 10.25 -13.76
C ARG A 259 -1.14 10.88 -15.14
N PRO A 260 -1.15 12.22 -15.29
CA PRO A 260 -1.16 12.85 -16.60
C PRO A 260 0.15 12.57 -17.33
N ARG A 261 0.06 12.35 -18.61
CA ARG A 261 1.21 12.32 -19.49
C ARG A 261 1.54 13.75 -19.91
N ILE A 262 2.79 14.16 -19.72
CA ILE A 262 3.24 15.50 -20.03
C ILE A 262 4.39 15.37 -21.03
N GLU A 263 4.21 15.86 -22.25
CA GLU A 263 5.16 15.72 -23.32
C GLU A 263 5.60 17.06 -23.90
N ALA A 264 6.90 17.20 -24.16
CA ALA A 264 7.44 18.33 -24.91
C ALA A 264 7.01 18.25 -26.38
N LYS A 265 6.50 19.35 -26.93
CA LYS A 265 6.30 19.59 -28.36
C LYS A 265 7.21 20.74 -28.78
N ARG A 266 7.30 21.05 -30.09
CA ARG A 266 8.28 22.00 -30.65
C ARG A 266 8.29 23.34 -29.92
N ASP A 267 7.14 23.97 -29.68
CA ASP A 267 7.01 25.29 -29.01
C ASP A 267 5.93 25.28 -27.94
N ALA A 268 5.58 24.09 -27.44
CA ALA A 268 4.49 23.89 -26.49
C ALA A 268 4.73 22.65 -25.62
N THR A 269 3.89 22.47 -24.63
CA THR A 269 3.79 21.23 -23.86
C THR A 269 2.38 20.67 -23.99
N GLU A 270 2.29 19.39 -24.31
CA GLU A 270 1.03 18.65 -24.34
C GLU A 270 0.82 17.93 -23.00
N ILE A 271 -0.38 18.07 -22.47
CA ILE A 271 -0.81 17.44 -21.22
C ILE A 271 -2.01 16.55 -21.52
N GLU A 272 -1.84 15.24 -21.45
CA GLU A 272 -2.93 14.27 -21.58
C GLU A 272 -3.45 13.90 -20.19
N VAL A 273 -4.75 14.13 -19.94
CA VAL A 273 -5.44 13.75 -18.70
C VAL A 273 -6.27 12.51 -18.97
N LYS A 274 -6.06 11.47 -18.19
CA LYS A 274 -6.87 10.25 -18.20
C LYS A 274 -7.66 10.12 -16.91
N VAL A 275 -8.93 9.82 -17.07
CA VAL A 275 -9.86 9.60 -15.95
C VAL A 275 -10.45 8.20 -16.08
N ASN A 276 -10.30 7.41 -15.04
CA ASN A 276 -10.94 6.09 -14.96
C ASN A 276 -12.40 6.24 -14.56
N ASN A 277 -13.24 5.42 -15.18
CA ASN A 277 -14.68 5.35 -14.89
C ASN A 277 -15.35 6.73 -14.81
N PRO A 278 -15.18 7.61 -15.83
CA PRO A 278 -15.82 8.92 -15.83
C PRO A 278 -17.34 8.77 -15.94
N THR A 279 -18.08 9.61 -15.22
CA THR A 279 -19.52 9.76 -15.37
C THR A 279 -19.81 10.92 -16.35
N GLU A 280 -21.06 11.11 -16.76
CA GLU A 280 -21.47 12.26 -17.59
C GLU A 280 -21.21 13.61 -16.89
N HIS A 281 -21.13 13.63 -15.55
CA HIS A 281 -20.87 14.81 -14.72
C HIS A 281 -19.42 14.88 -14.22
N THR A 282 -18.49 14.19 -14.89
CA THR A 282 -17.05 14.24 -14.58
C THR A 282 -16.36 15.27 -15.47
N ASP A 283 -15.62 16.19 -14.89
CA ASP A 283 -14.77 17.16 -15.57
C ASP A 283 -13.50 17.45 -14.77
N TRP A 284 -12.52 18.11 -15.39
CA TRP A 284 -11.25 18.43 -14.75
C TRP A 284 -10.70 19.77 -15.18
N ALA A 285 -9.92 20.38 -14.29
CA ALA A 285 -9.16 21.60 -14.53
C ALA A 285 -7.66 21.33 -14.36
N ILE A 286 -6.82 22.06 -15.09
CA ILE A 286 -5.38 21.91 -15.06
C ILE A 286 -4.74 23.26 -14.72
N TYR A 287 -3.87 23.28 -13.71
CA TYR A 287 -3.04 24.45 -13.40
C TYR A 287 -1.59 24.09 -13.65
N VAL A 288 -0.96 24.84 -14.55
CA VAL A 288 0.47 24.69 -14.90
C VAL A 288 1.24 25.77 -14.15
N TYR A 289 2.04 25.36 -13.19
CA TYR A 289 2.93 26.24 -12.43
C TYR A 289 4.24 26.38 -13.16
N ARG A 290 4.62 27.61 -13.46
CA ARG A 290 5.84 27.94 -14.21
C ARG A 290 7.00 28.21 -13.28
N LYS A 291 8.22 28.01 -13.77
CA LYS A 291 9.44 28.36 -13.02
C LYS A 291 9.58 29.87 -12.77
N ASP A 292 8.95 30.72 -13.59
CA ASP A 292 8.90 32.20 -13.41
C ASP A 292 7.83 32.65 -12.38
N GLY A 293 7.18 31.72 -11.69
CA GLY A 293 6.18 31.99 -10.67
C GLY A 293 4.77 32.21 -11.20
N LYS A 294 4.55 32.29 -12.49
CA LYS A 294 3.22 32.45 -13.09
C LYS A 294 2.47 31.12 -13.14
N ILE A 295 1.14 31.18 -13.24
CA ILE A 295 0.25 30.04 -13.34
C ILE A 295 -0.59 30.17 -14.61
N THR A 296 -0.50 29.18 -15.50
CA THR A 296 -1.45 29.01 -16.61
C THR A 296 -2.57 28.10 -16.15
N LYS A 297 -3.83 28.54 -16.33
CA LYS A 297 -5.02 27.81 -15.87
C LYS A 297 -5.86 27.39 -17.05
N ILE A 298 -6.18 26.08 -17.11
CA ILE A 298 -7.21 25.52 -17.98
C ILE A 298 -8.37 25.15 -17.07
N MET A 299 -9.49 25.83 -17.27
CA MET A 299 -10.65 25.65 -16.39
C MET A 299 -11.38 24.34 -16.70
N TYR A 300 -12.29 23.94 -15.82
CA TYR A 300 -13.02 22.67 -15.90
C TYR A 300 -13.63 22.42 -17.29
N ASN A 301 -13.24 21.31 -17.88
CA ASN A 301 -13.70 20.79 -19.17
C ASN A 301 -13.56 19.26 -19.19
N LYS A 302 -13.86 18.64 -20.33
CA LYS A 302 -13.76 17.17 -20.53
C LYS A 302 -12.73 16.78 -21.60
N ASP A 303 -11.92 17.73 -22.08
CA ASP A 303 -10.92 17.46 -23.08
C ASP A 303 -9.76 16.69 -22.45
N HIS A 304 -9.38 15.59 -23.06
CA HIS A 304 -8.30 14.73 -22.57
C HIS A 304 -6.90 15.27 -22.92
N ILE A 305 -6.79 16.04 -23.99
CA ILE A 305 -5.50 16.57 -24.48
C ILE A 305 -5.55 18.08 -24.45
N HIS A 306 -4.54 18.67 -23.82
CA HIS A 306 -4.38 20.13 -23.70
C HIS A 306 -3.01 20.54 -24.16
N THR A 307 -2.95 21.45 -25.14
CA THR A 307 -1.70 22.05 -25.58
C THR A 307 -1.49 23.41 -24.87
N VAL A 308 -0.43 23.51 -24.10
CA VAL A 308 -0.05 24.73 -23.41
C VAL A 308 1.10 25.38 -24.18
N PRO A 309 1.02 26.66 -24.59
CA PRO A 309 2.08 27.36 -25.32
C PRO A 309 3.24 27.74 -24.38
N LEU A 310 3.87 26.74 -23.83
CA LEU A 310 5.01 26.81 -22.89
C LEU A 310 5.99 25.69 -23.21
N ALA A 311 7.28 26.01 -23.24
CA ALA A 311 8.31 24.99 -23.34
C ALA A 311 8.28 24.09 -22.06
N TYR A 312 8.55 22.82 -22.25
CA TYR A 312 8.51 21.81 -21.17
C TYR A 312 9.42 22.18 -19.98
N ASP A 313 10.61 22.68 -20.28
CA ASP A 313 11.60 23.12 -19.30
C ASP A 313 11.20 24.37 -18.50
N ALA A 314 10.21 25.15 -18.97
CA ALA A 314 9.65 26.29 -18.25
C ALA A 314 8.60 25.87 -17.21
N ILE A 315 8.16 24.61 -17.19
CA ILE A 315 7.18 24.10 -16.26
C ILE A 315 7.88 23.61 -14.98
N LYS A 316 7.33 24.01 -13.83
CA LYS A 316 7.75 23.54 -12.50
C LYS A 316 6.91 22.33 -12.06
N SER A 317 5.60 22.44 -12.21
CA SER A 317 4.67 21.39 -11.86
C SER A 317 3.32 21.58 -12.55
N VAL A 318 2.56 20.48 -12.65
CA VAL A 318 1.19 20.47 -13.17
C VAL A 318 0.26 19.96 -12.08
N LYS A 319 -0.84 20.67 -11.83
CA LYS A 319 -1.87 20.29 -10.87
C LYS A 319 -3.18 20.04 -11.58
N VAL A 320 -3.73 18.82 -11.42
CA VAL A 320 -5.01 18.43 -12.01
C VAL A 320 -6.06 18.32 -10.91
N PHE A 321 -7.22 18.92 -11.14
CA PHE A 321 -8.36 18.94 -10.23
C PHE A 321 -9.51 18.15 -10.86
N LEU A 322 -9.89 17.02 -10.25
CA LEU A 322 -11.04 16.22 -10.67
C LEU A 322 -12.29 16.70 -9.95
N ARG A 323 -13.38 16.90 -10.70
CA ARG A 323 -14.70 17.21 -10.17
C ARG A 323 -15.73 16.20 -10.68
N VAL A 324 -16.60 15.72 -9.80
CA VAL A 324 -17.69 14.79 -10.12
C VAL A 324 -18.98 15.37 -9.53
N ASN A 325 -20.03 15.47 -10.31
CA ASN A 325 -21.31 16.10 -9.92
C ASN A 325 -21.13 17.51 -9.35
N GLY A 326 -20.22 18.31 -9.91
CA GLY A 326 -19.92 19.66 -9.44
C GLY A 326 -19.07 19.76 -8.18
N GLU A 327 -18.79 18.64 -7.51
CA GLU A 327 -17.96 18.59 -6.29
C GLU A 327 -16.52 18.22 -6.60
N LYS A 328 -15.57 18.96 -6.04
CA LYS A 328 -14.16 18.64 -6.14
C LYS A 328 -13.87 17.35 -5.37
N LYS A 329 -13.50 16.27 -6.09
CA LYS A 329 -13.22 14.96 -5.49
C LYS A 329 -11.72 14.76 -5.24
N ARG A 330 -10.86 15.28 -6.10
CA ARG A 330 -9.42 15.05 -6.00
C ARG A 330 -8.60 16.16 -6.61
N THR A 331 -7.39 16.30 -6.10
CA THR A 331 -6.35 17.16 -6.65
C THR A 331 -5.04 16.39 -6.65
N ILE A 332 -4.35 16.36 -7.78
CA ILE A 332 -3.04 15.72 -7.90
C ILE A 332 -2.03 16.75 -8.40
N ASN A 333 -0.85 16.79 -7.78
CA ASN A 333 0.24 17.69 -8.15
C ASN A 333 1.42 16.86 -8.67
N TYR A 334 1.89 17.18 -9.87
CA TYR A 334 2.98 16.50 -10.55
C TYR A 334 4.14 17.46 -10.74
N SER A 335 5.30 17.11 -10.21
CA SER A 335 6.56 17.78 -10.54
C SER A 335 7.00 17.36 -11.93
N VAL A 336 7.49 18.29 -12.74
CA VAL A 336 7.96 18.10 -14.11
C VAL A 336 9.48 18.19 -14.14
#